data_49d18b6e51bff517f3e3a268ff0265fd
#
_entry.id   49d18b6e51bff517f3e3a268ff0265fd
#
_cell.length_a   1.000
_cell.length_b   1.000
_cell.length_c   1.000
_cell.angle_alpha   90.00
_cell.angle_beta   90.00
_cell.angle_gamma   90.00
#
_symmetry.space_group_name_H-M   'P 1'
#
loop_
_entity.id
_entity.type
_entity.pdbx_description
1 polymer ?
#
loop_
_entity_poly.entity_id
_entity_poly.type
_entity_poly.pdbx_seq_one_letter_code
_entity_poly.pdbx_strand_id
1 'polypeptide(L)'
;TPQATIHRMLINMSDRFNGSKNQLWEIVYDWYKHQTKWKPMLSLMKRADYYSERGVMLDSDISNMMYDGKITYSATRINTYAACPFQYFLRYGLNAQERDVWEVNSSNIGTYAHEVIRQFCDTVEDGANTNEDKIDRWRNLSDEKRDDIIGGIINESCSNLLSSDVRDKERTANIFTRMGKTISNAAILVQKTLSAGNFAENGMEYEFEEDISDAVALKGKIDRIDICRDGDKSYLRIIDYK
;
A
#
# COMPACT_ATOMS: atom_id res chain seq x y z
N THR A 1 1.01 -37.14 -4.32
CA THR A 1 1.39 -37.64 -2.98
C THR A 1 0.21 -37.42 -2.03
N PRO A 2 0.01 -38.26 -0.98
CA PRO A 2 -1.09 -38.13 -0.04
C PRO A 2 -1.20 -36.71 0.56
N GLN A 3 -0.06 -36.05 0.81
CA GLN A 3 -0.02 -34.69 1.36
C GLN A 3 -0.57 -33.63 0.38
N ALA A 4 -0.26 -33.76 -0.92
CA ALA A 4 -0.83 -32.86 -1.94
C ALA A 4 -2.33 -33.12 -2.14
N THR A 5 -2.77 -34.39 -1.99
CA THR A 5 -4.18 -34.78 -2.12
C THR A 5 -5.01 -34.22 -0.95
N ILE A 6 -4.49 -34.24 0.29
CA ILE A 6 -5.14 -33.62 1.46
C ILE A 6 -5.32 -32.11 1.23
N HIS A 7 -4.29 -31.42 0.75
CA HIS A 7 -4.37 -29.98 0.49
C HIS A 7 -5.43 -29.66 -0.58
N ARG A 8 -5.46 -30.43 -1.65
CA ARG A 8 -6.47 -30.29 -2.71
C ARG A 8 -7.89 -30.62 -2.22
N MET A 9 -8.02 -31.62 -1.36
CA MET A 9 -9.27 -31.97 -0.70
C MET A 9 -9.78 -30.82 0.18
N LEU A 10 -8.88 -30.18 0.95
CA LEU A 10 -9.21 -29.00 1.78
C LEU A 10 -9.80 -27.87 0.95
N ILE A 11 -9.14 -27.51 -0.15
CA ILE A 11 -9.61 -26.44 -1.04
C ILE A 11 -11.00 -26.79 -1.61
N ASN A 12 -11.18 -28.01 -2.11
CA ASN A 12 -12.45 -28.40 -2.71
C ASN A 12 -13.57 -28.68 -1.71
N MET A 13 -13.25 -28.94 -0.44
CA MET A 13 -14.25 -29.06 0.63
C MET A 13 -14.63 -27.69 1.21
N SER A 14 -13.76 -26.70 1.15
CA SER A 14 -14.12 -25.30 1.51
C SER A 14 -15.06 -24.67 0.47
N ASP A 15 -15.03 -25.12 -0.77
CA ASP A 15 -16.00 -24.73 -1.82
C ASP A 15 -17.42 -25.32 -1.63
N ARG A 16 -17.66 -26.05 -0.52
CA ARG A 16 -19.00 -26.53 -0.13
C ARG A 16 -20.04 -25.41 -0.06
N PHE A 17 -19.62 -24.19 0.20
CA PHE A 17 -20.50 -23.02 0.21
C PHE A 17 -21.05 -22.67 -1.18
N ASN A 18 -20.46 -23.18 -2.26
CA ASN A 18 -20.94 -22.98 -3.64
C ASN A 18 -21.86 -24.09 -4.17
N GLY A 19 -22.35 -24.98 -3.32
CA GLY A 19 -23.48 -25.88 -3.65
C GLY A 19 -23.15 -27.13 -4.44
N SER A 20 -21.91 -27.42 -4.80
CA SER A 20 -21.52 -28.63 -5.53
C SER A 20 -20.91 -29.68 -4.60
N LYS A 21 -21.72 -30.65 -4.19
CA LYS A 21 -21.26 -31.87 -3.50
C LYS A 21 -20.48 -32.71 -4.47
N ASN A 22 -19.18 -32.74 -4.38
CA ASN A 22 -18.36 -33.66 -5.16
C ASN A 22 -18.14 -34.97 -4.39
N GLN A 23 -18.86 -36.01 -4.79
CA GLN A 23 -18.83 -37.36 -4.20
C GLN A 23 -17.41 -37.94 -4.09
N LEU A 24 -16.53 -37.60 -5.02
CA LEU A 24 -15.14 -38.07 -5.03
C LEU A 24 -14.39 -37.61 -3.77
N TRP A 25 -14.57 -36.36 -3.34
CA TRP A 25 -13.88 -35.83 -2.16
C TRP A 25 -14.42 -36.39 -0.85
N GLU A 26 -15.68 -36.82 -0.80
CA GLU A 26 -16.23 -37.55 0.36
C GLU A 26 -15.57 -38.91 0.52
N ILE A 27 -15.35 -39.66 -0.59
CA ILE A 27 -14.64 -40.93 -0.59
C ILE A 27 -13.17 -40.74 -0.14
N VAL A 28 -12.51 -39.73 -0.68
CA VAL A 28 -11.12 -39.40 -0.32
C VAL A 28 -11.03 -39.05 1.16
N TYR A 29 -11.95 -38.22 1.69
CA TYR A 29 -12.02 -37.87 3.10
C TYR A 29 -12.22 -39.09 4.00
N ASP A 30 -13.12 -39.99 3.62
CA ASP A 30 -13.40 -41.22 4.38
C ASP A 30 -12.17 -42.16 4.41
N TRP A 31 -11.43 -42.25 3.32
CA TRP A 31 -10.16 -42.97 3.31
C TRP A 31 -9.14 -42.40 4.30
N TYR A 32 -8.95 -41.07 4.33
CA TYR A 32 -8.03 -40.41 5.29
C TYR A 32 -8.47 -40.59 6.74
N LYS A 33 -9.77 -40.61 7.00
CA LYS A 33 -10.34 -40.80 8.35
C LYS A 33 -9.93 -42.14 8.99
N HIS A 34 -9.74 -43.15 8.19
CA HIS A 34 -9.32 -44.48 8.66
C HIS A 34 -7.80 -44.59 8.86
N GLN A 35 -7.02 -43.60 8.44
CA GLN A 35 -5.58 -43.59 8.57
C GLN A 35 -5.13 -42.84 9.82
N THR A 36 -4.52 -43.54 10.79
CA THR A 36 -4.09 -42.98 12.08
C THR A 36 -3.12 -41.79 11.91
N LYS A 37 -2.24 -41.86 10.90
CA LYS A 37 -1.27 -40.82 10.57
C LYS A 37 -1.90 -39.45 10.28
N TRP A 38 -3.11 -39.40 9.72
CA TRP A 38 -3.76 -38.19 9.26
C TRP A 38 -4.84 -37.65 10.21
N LYS A 39 -5.16 -38.39 11.26
CA LYS A 39 -6.16 -37.97 12.26
C LYS A 39 -5.93 -36.58 12.87
N PRO A 40 -4.69 -36.18 13.25
CA PRO A 40 -4.46 -34.85 13.78
C PRO A 40 -4.81 -33.74 12.78
N MET A 41 -4.44 -33.94 11.50
CA MET A 41 -4.72 -32.96 10.44
C MET A 41 -6.22 -32.85 10.14
N LEU A 42 -6.94 -33.99 10.11
CA LEU A 42 -8.39 -33.99 9.95
C LEU A 42 -9.11 -33.34 11.14
N SER A 43 -8.58 -33.45 12.35
CA SER A 43 -9.15 -32.79 13.53
C SER A 43 -8.98 -31.28 13.45
N LEU A 44 -7.85 -30.80 12.95
CA LEU A 44 -7.63 -29.36 12.66
C LEU A 44 -8.60 -28.84 11.61
N MET A 45 -8.84 -29.62 10.54
CA MET A 45 -9.83 -29.29 9.51
C MET A 45 -11.24 -29.14 10.08
N LYS A 46 -11.69 -30.08 10.92
CA LYS A 46 -13.02 -29.99 11.56
C LYS A 46 -13.12 -28.76 12.47
N ARG A 47 -12.05 -28.41 13.14
CA ARG A 47 -12.03 -27.19 13.96
C ARG A 47 -12.10 -25.93 13.10
N ALA A 48 -11.39 -25.87 11.98
CA ALA A 48 -11.44 -24.75 11.04
C ALA A 48 -12.86 -24.58 10.45
N ASP A 49 -13.50 -25.70 10.06
CA ASP A 49 -14.88 -25.73 9.55
C ASP A 49 -15.89 -25.22 10.61
N TYR A 50 -15.70 -25.62 11.87
CA TYR A 50 -16.52 -25.17 12.99
C TYR A 50 -16.40 -23.64 13.24
N TYR A 51 -15.22 -23.06 13.02
CA TYR A 51 -15.01 -21.63 13.18
C TYR A 51 -15.53 -20.81 11.99
N SER A 52 -15.55 -21.36 10.79
CA SER A 52 -16.04 -20.66 9.60
C SER A 52 -17.56 -20.53 9.53
N GLU A 53 -18.31 -21.43 10.18
CA GLU A 53 -19.77 -21.44 10.13
C GLU A 53 -20.46 -20.50 11.14
N ARG A 54 -19.74 -19.99 12.11
CA ARG A 54 -20.29 -19.07 13.12
C ARG A 54 -19.85 -17.65 12.86
N GLY A 55 -20.57 -16.94 12.00
CA GLY A 55 -20.58 -15.49 12.04
C GLY A 55 -21.12 -15.04 13.42
N VAL A 56 -20.22 -14.72 14.34
CA VAL A 56 -20.59 -14.08 15.60
C VAL A 56 -20.87 -12.62 15.27
N MET A 57 -22.11 -12.20 15.33
CA MET A 57 -22.44 -10.77 15.31
C MET A 57 -22.00 -10.16 16.63
N LEU A 58 -21.18 -9.14 16.56
CA LEU A 58 -20.83 -8.33 17.72
C LEU A 58 -22.05 -7.53 18.17
N ASP A 59 -22.19 -7.36 19.46
CA ASP A 59 -23.15 -6.43 20.04
C ASP A 59 -22.89 -5.02 19.51
N SER A 60 -23.95 -4.24 19.29
CA SER A 60 -23.86 -2.86 18.80
C SER A 60 -22.98 -1.98 19.68
N ASP A 61 -23.05 -2.16 21.00
CA ASP A 61 -22.26 -1.38 21.95
C ASP A 61 -20.79 -1.70 21.85
N ILE A 62 -20.44 -2.99 21.71
CA ILE A 62 -19.05 -3.44 21.49
C ILE A 62 -18.55 -2.93 20.13
N SER A 63 -19.37 -3.02 19.11
CA SER A 63 -19.00 -2.53 17.77
C SER A 63 -18.75 -1.02 17.77
N ASN A 64 -19.60 -0.24 18.43
CA ASN A 64 -19.41 1.20 18.57
C ASN A 64 -18.15 1.56 19.37
N MET A 65 -17.84 0.83 20.43
CA MET A 65 -16.59 1.01 21.19
C MET A 65 -15.35 0.69 20.35
N MET A 66 -15.43 -0.29 19.45
CA MET A 66 -14.29 -0.68 18.59
C MET A 66 -14.04 0.28 17.42
N TYR A 67 -15.07 0.95 16.92
CA TYR A 67 -15.01 1.76 15.71
C TYR A 67 -15.36 3.23 15.93
N ASP A 68 -15.44 3.70 17.20
CA ASP A 68 -15.72 5.10 17.60
C ASP A 68 -16.97 5.72 16.94
N GLY A 69 -17.96 4.90 16.59
CA GLY A 69 -19.22 5.33 16.01
C GLY A 69 -19.17 5.85 14.57
N LYS A 70 -18.06 6.44 14.14
CA LYS A 70 -17.81 6.89 12.76
C LYS A 70 -16.65 6.13 12.14
N ILE A 71 -16.91 5.46 11.02
CA ILE A 71 -15.88 4.66 10.37
C ILE A 71 -15.18 5.49 9.29
N THR A 72 -13.89 5.74 9.50
CA THR A 72 -13.03 6.36 8.49
C THR A 72 -12.42 5.30 7.59
N TYR A 73 -12.77 5.32 6.31
CA TYR A 73 -12.28 4.37 5.32
C TYR A 73 -11.09 4.95 4.55
N SER A 74 -10.08 4.12 4.30
CA SER A 74 -9.05 4.35 3.30
C SER A 74 -9.10 3.24 2.25
N ALA A 75 -8.50 3.44 1.08
CA ALA A 75 -8.43 2.41 0.04
C ALA A 75 -7.84 1.10 0.58
N THR A 76 -6.77 1.17 1.39
CA THR A 76 -6.15 0.00 2.04
C THR A 76 -7.12 -0.67 3.01
N ARG A 77 -7.89 0.11 3.77
CA ARG A 77 -8.86 -0.42 4.74
C ARG A 77 -10.01 -1.16 4.03
N ILE A 78 -10.53 -0.59 2.95
CA ILE A 78 -11.55 -1.21 2.10
C ILE A 78 -11.03 -2.51 1.48
N ASN A 79 -9.82 -2.48 0.89
CA ASN A 79 -9.20 -3.66 0.29
C ASN A 79 -8.95 -4.77 1.32
N THR A 80 -8.54 -4.42 2.55
CA THR A 80 -8.35 -5.41 3.62
C THR A 80 -9.66 -6.10 3.98
N TYR A 81 -10.76 -5.33 4.08
CA TYR A 81 -12.08 -5.90 4.33
C TYR A 81 -12.56 -6.81 3.19
N ALA A 82 -12.40 -6.36 1.94
CA ALA A 82 -12.79 -7.13 0.77
C ALA A 82 -11.98 -8.44 0.63
N ALA A 83 -10.69 -8.42 0.99
CA ALA A 83 -9.83 -9.60 0.95
C ALA A 83 -10.14 -10.58 2.08
N CYS A 84 -10.31 -10.09 3.31
CA CYS A 84 -10.59 -10.92 4.48
C CYS A 84 -11.21 -10.08 5.63
N PRO A 85 -12.53 -10.19 5.88
CA PRO A 85 -13.19 -9.49 6.99
C PRO A 85 -12.57 -9.78 8.36
N PHE A 86 -12.05 -11.00 8.58
CA PHE A 86 -11.38 -11.36 9.82
C PHE A 86 -10.05 -10.62 10.00
N GLN A 87 -9.26 -10.48 8.94
CA GLN A 87 -8.03 -9.66 8.96
C GLN A 87 -8.36 -8.19 9.23
N TYR A 88 -9.43 -7.68 8.64
CA TYR A 88 -9.93 -6.34 8.92
C TYR A 88 -10.28 -6.16 10.41
N PHE A 89 -11.02 -7.10 10.99
CA PHE A 89 -11.38 -7.09 12.40
C PHE A 89 -10.14 -7.09 13.30
N LEU A 90 -9.16 -7.96 13.04
CA LEU A 90 -7.93 -7.98 13.83
C LEU A 90 -7.17 -6.67 13.74
N ARG A 91 -7.02 -6.12 12.53
CA ARG A 91 -6.17 -4.96 12.27
C ARG A 91 -6.82 -3.64 12.70
N TYR A 92 -8.11 -3.46 12.43
CA TYR A 92 -8.82 -2.19 12.63
C TYR A 92 -9.85 -2.21 13.75
N GLY A 93 -10.31 -3.38 14.18
CA GLY A 93 -11.17 -3.53 15.34
C GLY A 93 -10.38 -3.73 16.61
N LEU A 94 -9.46 -4.69 16.61
CA LEU A 94 -8.63 -5.00 17.77
C LEU A 94 -7.30 -4.23 17.82
N ASN A 95 -6.98 -3.45 16.78
CA ASN A 95 -5.67 -2.79 16.62
C ASN A 95 -4.47 -3.73 16.82
N ALA A 96 -4.63 -5.00 16.43
CA ALA A 96 -3.56 -5.96 16.49
C ALA A 96 -2.49 -5.61 15.45
N GLN A 97 -1.30 -5.26 15.92
CA GLN A 97 -0.16 -4.93 15.07
C GLN A 97 0.86 -6.06 15.13
N GLU A 98 1.43 -6.40 13.97
CA GLU A 98 2.63 -7.21 13.94
C GLU A 98 3.78 -6.42 14.60
N ARG A 99 4.67 -7.13 15.28
CA ARG A 99 5.86 -6.49 15.85
C ARG A 99 6.70 -5.93 14.69
N ASP A 100 6.92 -4.62 14.68
CA ASP A 100 7.78 -3.97 13.71
C ASP A 100 9.20 -4.56 13.78
N VAL A 101 9.52 -5.39 12.79
CA VAL A 101 10.90 -5.78 12.50
C VAL A 101 11.37 -4.86 11.37
N TRP A 102 12.37 -4.03 11.69
CA TRP A 102 12.92 -3.12 10.69
C TRP A 102 13.62 -3.92 9.57
N GLU A 103 12.93 -4.10 8.45
CA GLU A 103 13.45 -4.74 7.24
C GLU A 103 13.27 -3.80 6.06
N VAL A 104 14.24 -3.81 5.14
CA VAL A 104 14.10 -3.12 3.84
C VAL A 104 13.09 -3.90 3.01
N ASN A 105 11.82 -3.54 3.12
CA ASN A 105 10.74 -4.13 2.35
C ASN A 105 10.29 -3.19 1.21
N SER A 106 9.49 -3.68 0.28
CA SER A 106 9.00 -2.92 -0.88
C SER A 106 8.20 -1.68 -0.50
N SER A 107 7.51 -1.69 0.64
CA SER A 107 6.75 -0.54 1.14
C SER A 107 7.67 0.61 1.56
N ASN A 108 8.71 0.32 2.34
CA ASN A 108 9.69 1.32 2.79
C ASN A 108 10.46 1.92 1.60
N ILE A 109 10.71 1.09 0.59
CA ILE A 109 11.32 1.49 -0.67
C ILE A 109 10.44 2.49 -1.42
N GLY A 110 9.13 2.21 -1.55
CA GLY A 110 8.18 3.12 -2.20
C GLY A 110 8.12 4.47 -1.48
N THR A 111 7.93 4.46 -0.15
CA THR A 111 7.90 5.68 0.67
C THR A 111 9.17 6.53 0.49
N TYR A 112 10.35 5.88 0.45
CA TYR A 112 11.61 6.56 0.20
C TYR A 112 11.63 7.23 -1.18
N ALA A 113 11.20 6.54 -2.24
CA ALA A 113 11.19 7.10 -3.58
C ALA A 113 10.26 8.32 -3.69
N HIS A 114 9.07 8.27 -3.08
CA HIS A 114 8.14 9.40 -3.04
C HIS A 114 8.75 10.60 -2.31
N GLU A 115 9.39 10.36 -1.16
CA GLU A 115 10.03 11.42 -0.38
C GLU A 115 11.18 12.10 -1.15
N VAL A 116 12.01 11.34 -1.87
CA VAL A 116 13.08 11.90 -2.70
C VAL A 116 12.52 12.72 -3.86
N ILE A 117 11.47 12.25 -4.53
CA ILE A 117 10.81 13.02 -5.61
C ILE A 117 10.15 14.28 -5.06
N ARG A 118 9.52 14.22 -3.88
CA ARG A 118 8.96 15.39 -3.21
C ARG A 118 10.04 16.44 -2.94
N GLN A 119 11.14 16.06 -2.29
CA GLN A 119 12.26 16.95 -2.00
C GLN A 119 12.89 17.54 -3.26
N PHE A 120 12.94 16.76 -4.34
CA PHE A 120 13.40 17.25 -5.64
C PHE A 120 12.49 18.35 -6.18
N CYS A 121 11.16 18.16 -6.16
CA CYS A 121 10.19 19.16 -6.58
C CYS A 121 10.29 20.42 -5.70
N ASP A 122 10.29 20.24 -4.39
CA ASP A 122 10.43 21.36 -3.42
C ASP A 122 11.71 22.17 -3.71
N THR A 123 12.83 21.51 -3.99
CA THR A 123 14.11 22.19 -4.26
C THR A 123 14.09 22.97 -5.58
N VAL A 124 13.44 22.43 -6.61
CA VAL A 124 13.33 23.13 -7.91
C VAL A 124 12.42 24.35 -7.79
N GLU A 125 11.34 24.23 -7.02
CA GLU A 125 10.32 25.27 -6.84
C GLU A 125 10.63 26.25 -5.70
N ASP A 126 11.72 26.03 -4.95
CA ASP A 126 12.09 26.87 -3.81
C ASP A 126 12.16 28.35 -4.18
N GLY A 127 11.43 29.19 -3.43
CA GLY A 127 11.33 30.63 -3.67
C GLY A 127 10.50 31.04 -4.90
N ALA A 128 9.75 30.13 -5.55
CA ALA A 128 8.72 30.50 -6.51
C ALA A 128 7.47 31.03 -5.79
N ASN A 129 6.98 32.21 -6.21
CA ASN A 129 5.84 32.84 -5.57
C ASN A 129 4.52 32.67 -6.35
N THR A 130 4.62 32.34 -7.63
CA THR A 130 3.47 32.18 -8.52
C THR A 130 3.57 30.84 -9.30
N ASN A 131 2.46 30.41 -9.90
CA ASN A 131 2.45 29.22 -10.75
C ASN A 131 3.32 29.45 -12.01
N GLU A 132 3.34 30.66 -12.55
CA GLU A 132 4.19 31.05 -13.67
C GLU A 132 5.68 30.91 -13.30
N ASP A 133 6.08 31.36 -12.10
CA ASP A 133 7.46 31.21 -11.62
C ASP A 133 7.85 29.73 -11.50
N LYS A 134 6.94 28.88 -11.00
CA LYS A 134 7.16 27.44 -10.92
C LYS A 134 7.40 26.83 -12.31
N ILE A 135 6.51 27.14 -13.25
CA ILE A 135 6.58 26.64 -14.64
C ILE A 135 7.90 27.08 -15.29
N ASP A 136 8.29 28.33 -15.12
CA ASP A 136 9.51 28.87 -15.70
C ASP A 136 10.77 28.23 -15.09
N ARG A 137 10.75 27.90 -13.80
CA ARG A 137 11.85 27.13 -13.18
C ARG A 137 12.01 25.74 -13.79
N TRP A 138 10.89 25.04 -14.01
CA TRP A 138 10.91 23.73 -14.65
C TRP A 138 11.40 23.79 -16.10
N ARG A 139 11.03 24.84 -16.86
CA ARG A 139 11.47 25.04 -18.25
C ARG A 139 12.94 25.38 -18.35
N ASN A 140 13.47 26.11 -17.37
CA ASN A 140 14.84 26.57 -17.35
C ASN A 140 15.80 25.61 -16.60
N LEU A 141 15.29 24.50 -16.06
CA LEU A 141 16.11 23.50 -15.39
C LEU A 141 16.96 22.74 -16.41
N SER A 142 18.27 22.88 -16.33
CA SER A 142 19.18 22.09 -17.18
C SER A 142 19.27 20.64 -16.70
N ASP A 143 19.64 19.75 -17.61
CA ASP A 143 19.80 18.33 -17.29
C ASP A 143 20.91 18.11 -16.23
N GLU A 144 22.02 18.84 -16.32
CA GLU A 144 23.10 18.78 -15.34
C GLU A 144 22.63 19.20 -13.95
N LYS A 145 21.89 20.34 -13.86
CA LYS A 145 21.39 20.83 -12.58
C LYS A 145 20.35 19.89 -11.97
N ARG A 146 19.47 19.29 -12.80
CA ARG A 146 18.56 18.23 -12.35
C ARG A 146 19.30 17.07 -11.73
N ASP A 147 20.33 16.55 -12.45
CA ASP A 147 21.09 15.38 -12.02
C ASP A 147 21.90 15.67 -10.76
N ASP A 148 22.43 16.89 -10.60
CA ASP A 148 23.11 17.33 -9.39
C ASP A 148 22.17 17.39 -8.19
N ILE A 149 20.96 17.99 -8.34
CA ILE A 149 19.98 18.09 -7.27
C ILE A 149 19.53 16.70 -6.81
N ILE A 150 19.08 15.86 -7.76
CA ILE A 150 18.57 14.53 -7.41
C ILE A 150 19.66 13.62 -6.84
N GLY A 151 20.87 13.71 -7.37
CA GLY A 151 22.05 12.99 -6.88
C GLY A 151 22.42 13.39 -5.45
N GLY A 152 22.36 14.69 -5.15
CA GLY A 152 22.58 15.22 -3.80
C GLY A 152 21.57 14.67 -2.80
N ILE A 153 20.28 14.73 -3.12
CA ILE A 153 19.19 14.22 -2.25
C ILE A 153 19.33 12.70 -2.00
N ILE A 154 19.60 11.92 -3.05
CA ILE A 154 19.79 10.47 -2.94
C ILE A 154 20.99 10.16 -2.03
N ASN A 155 22.12 10.83 -2.22
CA ASN A 155 23.34 10.60 -1.43
C ASN A 155 23.15 10.96 0.05
N GLU A 156 22.51 12.08 0.33
CA GLU A 156 22.21 12.52 1.70
C GLU A 156 21.25 11.52 2.40
N SER A 157 20.18 11.14 1.73
CA SER A 157 19.23 10.17 2.25
C SER A 157 19.84 8.78 2.49
N CYS A 158 20.69 8.31 1.57
CA CYS A 158 21.45 7.08 1.74
C CYS A 158 22.39 7.15 2.97
N SER A 159 23.08 8.26 3.13
CA SER A 159 24.01 8.45 4.26
C SER A 159 23.27 8.43 5.60
N ASN A 160 22.12 9.08 5.67
CA ASN A 160 21.28 9.11 6.85
C ASN A 160 20.74 7.71 7.22
N LEU A 161 20.30 6.93 6.24
CA LEU A 161 19.83 5.57 6.45
C LEU A 161 20.92 4.60 6.86
N LEU A 162 22.11 4.69 6.26
CA LEU A 162 23.25 3.83 6.59
C LEU A 162 23.92 4.18 7.92
N SER A 163 23.68 5.37 8.45
CA SER A 163 24.11 5.78 9.81
C SER A 163 23.25 5.15 10.90
N SER A 164 22.03 4.72 10.59
CA SER A 164 21.17 3.98 11.51
C SER A 164 21.65 2.52 11.65
N ASP A 165 21.19 1.83 12.72
CA ASP A 165 21.62 0.46 13.06
C ASP A 165 20.99 -0.57 12.11
N VAL A 166 21.47 -0.63 10.87
CA VAL A 166 20.99 -1.52 9.81
C VAL A 166 21.81 -2.80 9.80
N ARG A 167 21.14 -3.93 9.95
CA ARG A 167 21.78 -5.26 10.05
C ARG A 167 22.57 -5.70 8.82
N ASP A 168 22.23 -5.21 7.65
CA ASP A 168 22.90 -5.59 6.38
C ASP A 168 23.14 -4.36 5.52
N LYS A 169 24.22 -3.62 5.88
CA LYS A 169 24.58 -2.34 5.24
C LYS A 169 24.92 -2.49 3.76
N GLU A 170 25.61 -3.57 3.37
CA GLU A 170 25.98 -3.77 1.96
C GLU A 170 24.78 -4.08 1.08
N ARG A 171 23.86 -4.95 1.54
CA ARG A 171 22.64 -5.27 0.82
C ARG A 171 21.77 -4.03 0.69
N THR A 172 21.64 -3.26 1.76
CA THR A 172 20.87 -2.02 1.81
C THR A 172 21.46 -0.99 0.85
N ALA A 173 22.77 -0.75 0.85
CA ALA A 173 23.44 0.16 -0.06
C ALA A 173 23.23 -0.24 -1.55
N ASN A 174 23.29 -1.53 -1.87
CA ASN A 174 23.03 -2.02 -3.22
C ASN A 174 21.56 -1.77 -3.67
N ILE A 175 20.60 -1.94 -2.77
CA ILE A 175 19.18 -1.65 -3.04
C ILE A 175 19.02 -0.17 -3.35
N PHE A 176 19.56 0.72 -2.52
CA PHE A 176 19.48 2.17 -2.72
C PHE A 176 20.21 2.64 -3.99
N THR A 177 21.35 2.05 -4.33
CA THR A 177 22.05 2.35 -5.59
C THR A 177 21.19 2.01 -6.82
N ARG A 178 20.51 0.86 -6.79
CA ARG A 178 19.59 0.46 -7.87
C ARG A 178 18.37 1.36 -7.94
N MET A 179 17.83 1.73 -6.79
CA MET A 179 16.71 2.66 -6.70
C MET A 179 17.07 4.06 -7.16
N GLY A 180 18.27 4.54 -6.85
CA GLY A 180 18.76 5.83 -7.31
C GLY A 180 18.59 6.02 -8.81
N LYS A 181 18.87 4.98 -9.61
CA LYS A 181 18.64 5.00 -11.06
C LYS A 181 17.16 5.14 -11.43
N THR A 182 16.29 4.41 -10.73
CA THR A 182 14.84 4.48 -10.97
C THR A 182 14.29 5.85 -10.59
N ILE A 183 14.74 6.40 -9.47
CA ILE A 183 14.33 7.73 -9.00
C ILE A 183 14.86 8.82 -9.95
N SER A 184 16.10 8.72 -10.43
CA SER A 184 16.63 9.66 -11.43
C SER A 184 15.81 9.62 -12.73
N ASN A 185 15.42 8.44 -13.20
CA ASN A 185 14.54 8.33 -14.35
C ASN A 185 13.15 8.96 -14.10
N ALA A 186 12.59 8.79 -12.89
CA ALA A 186 11.35 9.44 -12.49
C ALA A 186 11.49 10.97 -12.47
N ALA A 187 12.61 11.51 -11.96
CA ALA A 187 12.89 12.94 -11.97
C ALA A 187 12.95 13.52 -13.40
N ILE A 188 13.51 12.78 -14.37
CA ILE A 188 13.48 13.15 -15.79
C ILE A 188 12.05 13.23 -16.31
N LEU A 189 11.18 12.28 -15.96
CA LEU A 189 9.78 12.28 -16.37
C LEU A 189 9.02 13.43 -15.73
N VAL A 190 9.25 13.71 -14.47
CA VAL A 190 8.67 14.86 -13.75
C VAL A 190 9.05 16.16 -14.45
N GLN A 191 10.33 16.39 -14.68
CA GLN A 191 10.81 17.58 -15.40
C GLN A 191 10.16 17.72 -16.78
N LYS A 192 10.18 16.67 -17.59
CA LYS A 192 9.56 16.68 -18.94
C LYS A 192 8.07 17.00 -18.88
N THR A 193 7.37 16.46 -17.87
CA THR A 193 5.93 16.65 -17.72
C THR A 193 5.58 18.09 -17.30
N LEU A 194 6.37 18.69 -16.41
CA LEU A 194 6.14 20.03 -15.90
C LEU A 194 6.65 21.12 -16.88
N SER A 195 7.75 20.88 -17.57
CA SER A 195 8.29 21.82 -18.56
C SER A 195 7.48 21.88 -19.86
N ALA A 196 6.77 20.81 -20.24
CA ALA A 196 6.05 20.70 -21.50
C ALA A 196 4.69 21.42 -21.53
N GLY A 197 4.13 21.77 -20.36
CA GLY A 197 2.79 22.32 -20.25
C GLY A 197 2.72 23.57 -19.37
N ASN A 198 1.47 23.94 -19.05
CA ASN A 198 1.15 25.06 -18.15
C ASN A 198 0.61 24.55 -16.79
N PHE A 199 0.89 23.29 -16.45
CA PHE A 199 0.57 22.75 -15.14
C PHE A 199 1.67 23.12 -14.15
N ALA A 200 1.26 23.68 -13.02
CA ALA A 200 2.12 23.87 -11.86
C ALA A 200 1.77 22.87 -10.77
N GLU A 201 2.75 22.41 -10.04
CA GLU A 201 2.51 21.61 -8.84
C GLU A 201 1.72 22.45 -7.82
N ASN A 202 0.65 21.86 -7.27
CA ASN A 202 -0.23 22.52 -6.29
C ASN A 202 -0.25 21.80 -4.94
N GLY A 203 0.24 20.57 -4.88
CA GLY A 203 0.36 19.80 -3.65
C GLY A 203 1.02 18.46 -3.87
N MET A 204 1.97 18.15 -2.98
CA MET A 204 2.63 16.86 -2.88
C MET A 204 2.20 16.18 -1.59
N GLU A 205 1.98 14.85 -1.62
CA GLU A 205 1.60 14.08 -0.45
C GLU A 205 0.35 14.66 0.26
N TYR A 206 -0.62 15.12 -0.57
CA TYR A 206 -1.82 15.81 -0.09
C TYR A 206 -2.75 14.84 0.63
N GLU A 207 -2.90 15.04 1.93
CA GLU A 207 -3.84 14.28 2.76
C GLU A 207 -5.23 14.92 2.71
N PHE A 208 -6.25 14.08 2.53
CA PHE A 208 -7.64 14.51 2.56
C PHE A 208 -8.49 13.61 3.46
N GLU A 209 -9.49 14.18 4.06
CA GLU A 209 -10.56 13.47 4.76
C GLU A 209 -11.88 14.15 4.44
N GLU A 210 -12.80 13.38 3.84
CA GLU A 210 -14.10 13.86 3.38
C GLU A 210 -15.22 13.03 3.96
N ASP A 211 -16.23 13.70 4.51
CA ASP A 211 -17.41 13.07 5.05
C ASP A 211 -18.37 12.66 3.93
N ILE A 212 -18.55 11.34 3.75
CA ILE A 212 -19.54 10.80 2.81
C ILE A 212 -20.93 10.79 3.42
N SER A 213 -21.00 10.56 4.74
CA SER A 213 -22.23 10.60 5.55
C SER A 213 -21.88 10.81 7.03
N ASP A 214 -22.90 10.96 7.88
CA ASP A 214 -22.71 11.10 9.34
C ASP A 214 -21.95 9.92 9.97
N ALA A 215 -22.03 8.74 9.36
CA ALA A 215 -21.39 7.52 9.87
C ALA A 215 -20.10 7.14 9.12
N VAL A 216 -19.80 7.77 7.98
CA VAL A 216 -18.73 7.34 7.09
C VAL A 216 -17.91 8.52 6.61
N ALA A 217 -16.60 8.47 6.82
CA ALA A 217 -15.63 9.36 6.21
C ALA A 217 -14.67 8.58 5.29
N LEU A 218 -14.22 9.23 4.23
CA LEU A 218 -13.16 8.72 3.35
C LEU A 218 -11.90 9.55 3.57
N LYS A 219 -10.79 8.88 3.83
CA LYS A 219 -9.47 9.50 3.88
C LYS A 219 -8.51 8.88 2.89
N GLY A 220 -7.62 9.70 2.42
CA GLY A 220 -6.59 9.26 1.50
C GLY A 220 -5.43 10.22 1.47
N LYS A 221 -4.43 9.84 0.69
CA LYS A 221 -3.26 10.62 0.39
C LYS A 221 -3.03 10.58 -1.10
N ILE A 222 -2.86 11.72 -1.70
CA ILE A 222 -2.60 11.88 -3.13
C ILE A 222 -1.12 12.25 -3.27
N ASP A 223 -0.36 11.48 -4.03
CA ASP A 223 1.08 11.69 -4.16
C ASP A 223 1.39 13.07 -4.73
N ARG A 224 0.63 13.49 -5.77
CA ARG A 224 0.81 14.80 -6.36
C ARG A 224 -0.44 15.32 -7.06
N ILE A 225 -0.69 16.61 -6.90
CA ILE A 225 -1.75 17.36 -7.59
C ILE A 225 -1.11 18.50 -8.37
N ASP A 226 -1.37 18.56 -9.66
CA ASP A 226 -1.00 19.68 -10.50
C ASP A 226 -2.24 20.45 -10.97
N ILE A 227 -2.13 21.76 -11.08
CA ILE A 227 -3.20 22.64 -11.54
C ILE A 227 -2.75 23.48 -12.75
N CYS A 228 -3.65 23.62 -13.71
CA CYS A 228 -3.53 24.59 -14.80
C CYS A 228 -4.79 25.46 -14.82
N ARG A 229 -4.62 26.78 -14.86
CA ARG A 229 -5.73 27.75 -15.00
C ARG A 229 -5.73 28.34 -16.40
N ASP A 230 -6.89 28.34 -17.03
CA ASP A 230 -7.09 28.92 -18.36
C ASP A 230 -8.41 29.71 -18.33
N GLY A 231 -8.30 31.04 -18.16
CA GLY A 231 -9.43 31.91 -17.91
C GLY A 231 -10.23 31.49 -16.69
N ASP A 232 -11.53 31.23 -16.87
CA ASP A 232 -12.43 30.79 -15.79
C ASP A 232 -12.38 29.28 -15.53
N LYS A 233 -11.55 28.54 -16.24
CA LYS A 233 -11.44 27.08 -16.11
C LYS A 233 -10.18 26.69 -15.36
N SER A 234 -10.33 25.70 -14.46
CA SER A 234 -9.23 25.05 -13.78
C SER A 234 -9.18 23.58 -14.17
N TYR A 235 -8.02 23.13 -14.59
CA TYR A 235 -7.73 21.74 -14.91
C TYR A 235 -6.87 21.15 -13.82
N LEU A 236 -7.28 19.99 -13.31
CA LEU A 236 -6.56 19.25 -12.28
C LEU A 236 -5.96 17.98 -12.87
N ARG A 237 -4.73 17.68 -12.49
CA ARG A 237 -4.07 16.42 -12.79
C ARG A 237 -3.65 15.76 -11.48
N ILE A 238 -4.15 14.57 -11.24
CA ILE A 238 -3.81 13.75 -10.07
C ILE A 238 -2.84 12.67 -10.53
N ILE A 239 -1.72 12.55 -9.83
CA ILE A 239 -0.63 11.62 -10.16
C ILE A 239 -0.38 10.72 -8.96
N ASP A 240 -0.27 9.41 -9.22
CA ASP A 240 0.12 8.36 -8.27
C ASP A 240 1.37 7.68 -8.82
N TYR A 241 2.43 7.62 -8.02
CA TYR A 241 3.70 7.02 -8.41
C TYR A 241 3.71 5.53 -8.08
N LYS A 242 3.93 4.68 -9.10
CA LYS A 242 3.96 3.21 -8.93
C LYS A 242 5.20 2.60 -9.55
#